data_eac7a6188dcfdde8fbd312c18ecc7178
#
_entry.id   eac7a6188dcfdde8fbd312c18ecc7178
#
_cell.length_a   1.000
_cell.length_b   1.000
_cell.length_c   1.000
_cell.angle_alpha   90.00
_cell.angle_beta   90.00
_cell.angle_gamma   90.00
#
_symmetry.space_group_name_H-M   'P 1'
#
loop_
_entity.id
_entity.type
_entity.pdbx_description
1 polymer ?
#
loop_
_entity_poly.entity_id
_entity_poly.type
_entity_poly.pdbx_seq_one_letter_code
_entity_poly.pdbx_strand_id
1 'polypeptide(L)'
;MPTVPSTRFTSGPPADPLPADDPELMELDLRGLRSRWSATAARSPMTAAAMTGADLRAQAFGVPGEQLMEHAGAAVAAAAQALARDTDRWGRGPIVILCGPGNNGGDGLVAARRLAAAGARVVVALIAAEARPSTPDAARNWDRIVRDERITIVHAAVGREVALLGNGIEKAAIVVDALLGTGVQGPLREPIRSAVELVIRARASMVPVLAVDTPTAVDLTSGDPSDPAVRADLTITFHRPKTGLQTRNGKALAGRVLVAPIGIPAEADRG
;
A
#
# COMPACT_ATOMS: atom_id res chain seq x y z
N MET A 1 -16.92 -14.12 57.21
CA MET A 1 -16.54 -14.33 55.82
C MET A 1 -16.34 -12.98 55.15
N PRO A 2 -15.14 -12.64 54.68
CA PRO A 2 -14.94 -11.34 53.99
C PRO A 2 -15.38 -11.50 52.53
N THR A 3 -16.22 -10.55 52.12
CA THR A 3 -16.68 -10.42 50.73
C THR A 3 -15.55 -9.91 49.84
N VAL A 4 -15.21 -10.67 48.82
CA VAL A 4 -14.24 -10.28 47.79
C VAL A 4 -14.91 -9.20 46.89
N PRO A 5 -14.28 -8.04 46.67
CA PRO A 5 -14.84 -7.06 45.75
C PRO A 5 -14.69 -7.56 44.29
N SER A 6 -15.81 -7.66 43.60
CA SER A 6 -15.86 -7.93 42.16
C SER A 6 -15.26 -6.73 41.42
N THR A 7 -14.04 -6.88 40.91
CA THR A 7 -13.45 -5.94 39.95
C THR A 7 -14.21 -6.04 38.65
N ARG A 8 -15.10 -5.07 38.40
CA ARG A 8 -15.66 -4.85 37.06
C ARG A 8 -14.50 -4.43 36.16
N PHE A 9 -14.07 -5.32 35.27
CA PHE A 9 -13.30 -4.93 34.11
C PHE A 9 -14.19 -4.03 33.26
N THR A 10 -13.94 -2.74 33.27
CA THR A 10 -14.48 -1.81 32.29
C THR A 10 -13.76 -2.15 30.99
N SER A 11 -14.40 -2.92 30.12
CA SER A 11 -13.96 -3.07 28.73
C SER A 11 -14.01 -1.67 28.13
N GLY A 12 -12.85 -1.15 27.73
CA GLY A 12 -12.78 0.04 26.88
C GLY A 12 -13.62 -0.17 25.61
N PRO A 13 -13.94 0.91 24.87
CA PRO A 13 -14.65 0.75 23.61
C PRO A 13 -13.91 -0.30 22.75
N PRO A 14 -14.64 -1.15 22.02
CA PRO A 14 -14.01 -2.14 21.15
C PRO A 14 -13.04 -1.43 20.20
N ALA A 15 -11.84 -1.97 20.06
CA ALA A 15 -10.86 -1.45 19.13
C ALA A 15 -11.47 -1.48 17.72
N ASP A 16 -11.19 -0.45 16.91
CA ASP A 16 -11.60 -0.44 15.50
C ASP A 16 -11.13 -1.73 14.80
N PRO A 17 -11.97 -2.33 13.94
CA PRO A 17 -11.58 -3.55 13.23
C PRO A 17 -10.36 -3.29 12.34
N LEU A 18 -9.53 -4.33 12.18
CA LEU A 18 -8.42 -4.26 11.24
C LEU A 18 -8.94 -4.20 9.79
N PRO A 19 -8.20 -3.59 8.85
CA PRO A 19 -8.70 -3.33 7.50
C PRO A 19 -9.30 -4.53 6.77
N ALA A 20 -8.73 -5.72 6.90
CA ALA A 20 -9.26 -6.91 6.24
C ALA A 20 -10.58 -7.42 6.84
N ASP A 21 -10.83 -7.11 8.10
CA ASP A 21 -11.97 -7.56 8.90
C ASP A 21 -13.06 -6.48 9.02
N ASP A 22 -12.85 -5.28 8.47
CA ASP A 22 -13.81 -4.19 8.50
C ASP A 22 -14.77 -4.28 7.31
N PRO A 23 -16.04 -4.64 7.51
CA PRO A 23 -17.01 -4.78 6.44
C PRO A 23 -17.40 -3.45 5.80
N GLU A 24 -17.22 -2.33 6.50
CA GLU A 24 -17.57 -1.00 6.02
C GLU A 24 -16.40 -0.31 5.31
N LEU A 25 -15.18 -0.89 5.37
CA LEU A 25 -13.96 -0.23 4.93
C LEU A 25 -14.04 0.35 3.51
N MET A 26 -14.59 -0.44 2.59
CA MET A 26 -14.70 -0.05 1.18
C MET A 26 -15.76 1.02 0.93
N GLU A 27 -16.66 1.30 1.87
CA GLU A 27 -17.69 2.35 1.72
C GLU A 27 -17.20 3.72 2.22
N LEU A 28 -16.05 3.77 2.92
CA LEU A 28 -15.50 5.00 3.48
C LEU A 28 -14.88 5.87 2.37
N ASP A 29 -15.13 7.18 2.46
CA ASP A 29 -14.37 8.18 1.72
C ASP A 29 -13.01 8.47 2.39
N LEU A 30 -12.19 9.33 1.80
CA LEU A 30 -10.87 9.67 2.36
C LEU A 30 -10.94 10.31 3.74
N ARG A 31 -12.01 11.04 4.05
CA ARG A 31 -12.25 11.62 5.38
C ARG A 31 -12.60 10.52 6.38
N GLY A 32 -13.47 9.60 6.00
CA GLY A 32 -13.85 8.43 6.79
C GLY A 32 -12.66 7.55 7.11
N LEU A 33 -11.82 7.22 6.11
CA LEU A 33 -10.59 6.46 6.30
C LEU A 33 -9.61 7.17 7.25
N ARG A 34 -9.43 8.49 7.08
CA ARG A 34 -8.59 9.30 7.98
C ARG A 34 -9.10 9.29 9.41
N SER A 35 -10.41 9.38 9.61
CA SER A 35 -11.04 9.31 10.92
C SER A 35 -10.87 7.93 11.54
N ARG A 36 -11.16 6.86 10.78
CA ARG A 36 -11.05 5.46 11.20
C ARG A 36 -9.63 5.13 11.71
N TRP A 37 -8.60 5.62 11.05
CA TRP A 37 -7.21 5.33 11.39
C TRP A 37 -6.51 6.46 12.17
N SER A 38 -7.26 7.39 12.74
CA SER A 38 -6.70 8.56 13.45
C SER A 38 -5.80 8.18 14.61
N ALA A 39 -6.16 7.16 15.39
CA ALA A 39 -5.35 6.66 16.50
C ALA A 39 -4.00 6.09 16.02
N THR A 40 -3.99 5.35 14.90
CA THR A 40 -2.77 4.84 14.28
C THR A 40 -1.90 5.98 13.73
N ALA A 41 -2.51 6.96 13.10
CA ALA A 41 -1.82 8.13 12.56
C ALA A 41 -1.21 9.05 13.64
N ALA A 42 -1.76 9.05 14.86
CA ALA A 42 -1.27 9.83 15.99
C ALA A 42 -0.07 9.19 16.72
N ARG A 43 0.32 7.97 16.36
CA ARG A 43 1.46 7.27 16.96
C ARG A 43 2.79 7.94 16.57
N SER A 44 3.81 7.78 17.42
CA SER A 44 5.15 8.29 17.11
C SER A 44 5.68 7.71 15.81
N PRO A 45 6.33 8.51 14.95
CA PRO A 45 6.93 8.03 13.71
C PRO A 45 8.02 7.00 13.95
N MET A 46 8.21 6.11 12.96
CA MET A 46 9.28 5.12 12.99
C MET A 46 10.10 5.14 11.69
N THR A 47 11.34 4.64 11.79
CA THR A 47 12.20 4.45 10.63
C THR A 47 11.82 3.19 9.84
N ALA A 48 12.33 3.07 8.61
CA ALA A 48 12.20 1.85 7.81
C ALA A 48 12.72 0.61 8.55
N ALA A 49 13.89 0.72 9.19
CA ALA A 49 14.50 -0.39 9.94
C ALA A 49 13.64 -0.80 11.15
N ALA A 50 13.09 0.16 11.89
CA ALA A 50 12.18 -0.12 13.01
C ALA A 50 10.91 -0.82 12.54
N MET A 51 10.35 -0.43 11.39
CA MET A 51 9.18 -1.07 10.78
C MET A 51 9.47 -2.53 10.41
N THR A 52 10.58 -2.78 9.70
CA THR A 52 11.01 -4.15 9.36
C THR A 52 11.19 -5.00 10.62
N GLY A 53 11.79 -4.42 11.67
CA GLY A 53 11.95 -5.10 12.96
C GLY A 53 10.61 -5.44 13.63
N ALA A 54 9.63 -4.53 13.58
CA ALA A 54 8.30 -4.76 14.14
C ALA A 54 7.56 -5.88 13.38
N ASP A 55 7.66 -5.90 12.07
CA ASP A 55 7.08 -6.94 11.20
C ASP A 55 7.65 -8.32 11.51
N LEU A 56 8.99 -8.45 11.59
CA LEU A 56 9.65 -9.71 11.95
C LEU A 56 9.28 -10.18 13.37
N ARG A 57 9.17 -9.27 14.34
CA ARG A 57 8.75 -9.62 15.70
C ARG A 57 7.28 -10.05 15.73
N ALA A 58 6.39 -9.40 14.97
CA ALA A 58 5.00 -9.82 14.87
C ALA A 58 4.89 -11.25 14.37
N GLN A 59 5.67 -11.62 13.35
CA GLN A 59 5.74 -12.97 12.83
C GLN A 59 6.29 -13.95 13.88
N ALA A 60 7.31 -13.57 14.65
CA ALA A 60 7.83 -14.37 15.75
C ALA A 60 6.82 -14.57 16.91
N PHE A 61 5.89 -13.63 17.10
CA PHE A 61 4.75 -13.76 18.01
C PHE A 61 3.56 -14.52 17.42
N GLY A 62 3.70 -15.11 16.24
CA GLY A 62 2.71 -15.97 15.61
C GLY A 62 1.69 -15.25 14.72
N VAL A 63 1.89 -13.97 14.38
CA VAL A 63 1.08 -13.29 13.36
C VAL A 63 1.63 -13.61 11.98
N PRO A 64 0.91 -14.36 11.12
CA PRO A 64 1.44 -14.71 9.80
C PRO A 64 1.68 -13.49 8.94
N GLY A 65 2.79 -13.45 8.17
CA GLY A 65 3.07 -12.38 7.20
C GLY A 65 1.94 -12.22 6.19
N GLU A 66 1.32 -13.31 5.77
CA GLU A 66 0.14 -13.30 4.90
C GLU A 66 -1.04 -12.51 5.50
N GLN A 67 -1.26 -12.59 6.82
CA GLN A 67 -2.31 -11.84 7.49
C GLN A 67 -1.99 -10.34 7.53
N LEU A 68 -0.75 -9.98 7.85
CA LEU A 68 -0.30 -8.57 7.80
C LEU A 68 -0.48 -7.99 6.40
N MET A 69 -0.09 -8.73 5.36
CA MET A 69 -0.26 -8.34 3.95
C MET A 69 -1.74 -8.23 3.56
N GLU A 70 -2.62 -9.09 4.07
CA GLU A 70 -4.06 -9.03 3.80
C GLU A 70 -4.68 -7.74 4.38
N HIS A 71 -4.28 -7.32 5.59
CA HIS A 71 -4.71 -6.05 6.16
C HIS A 71 -4.13 -4.85 5.40
N ALA A 72 -2.84 -4.89 5.03
CA ALA A 72 -2.20 -3.84 4.25
C ALA A 72 -2.90 -3.66 2.90
N GLY A 73 -3.08 -4.73 2.14
CA GLY A 73 -3.75 -4.68 0.84
C GLY A 73 -5.22 -4.29 0.90
N ALA A 74 -5.94 -4.64 1.99
CA ALA A 74 -7.29 -4.16 2.22
C ALA A 74 -7.33 -2.63 2.39
N ALA A 75 -6.38 -2.08 3.17
CA ALA A 75 -6.24 -0.64 3.34
C ALA A 75 -5.88 0.06 2.01
N VAL A 76 -5.00 -0.54 1.20
CA VAL A 76 -4.66 -0.04 -0.16
C VAL A 76 -5.91 -0.02 -1.04
N ALA A 77 -6.71 -1.09 -1.05
CA ALA A 77 -7.92 -1.16 -1.86
C ALA A 77 -8.93 -0.06 -1.49
N ALA A 78 -9.17 0.13 -0.20
CA ALA A 78 -10.07 1.18 0.29
C ALA A 78 -9.55 2.59 -0.06
N ALA A 79 -8.26 2.85 0.14
CA ALA A 79 -7.63 4.13 -0.22
C ALA A 79 -7.71 4.40 -1.74
N ALA A 80 -7.49 3.36 -2.56
CA ALA A 80 -7.58 3.43 -4.01
C ALA A 80 -9.01 3.77 -4.49
N GLN A 81 -10.01 3.07 -3.94
CA GLN A 81 -11.41 3.34 -4.26
C GLN A 81 -11.83 4.74 -3.80
N ALA A 82 -11.47 5.13 -2.58
CA ALA A 82 -11.77 6.45 -2.04
C ALA A 82 -11.13 7.56 -2.86
N LEU A 83 -9.86 7.40 -3.30
CA LEU A 83 -9.18 8.35 -4.19
C LEU A 83 -9.86 8.45 -5.55
N ALA A 84 -10.25 7.33 -6.14
CA ALA A 84 -10.94 7.31 -7.43
C ALA A 84 -12.32 7.98 -7.34
N ARG A 85 -13.04 7.84 -6.21
CA ARG A 85 -14.32 8.55 -5.95
C ARG A 85 -14.09 10.05 -5.70
N ASP A 86 -13.08 10.41 -4.89
CA ASP A 86 -12.74 11.80 -4.56
C ASP A 86 -12.35 12.63 -5.80
N THR A 87 -11.81 11.97 -6.81
CA THR A 87 -11.41 12.57 -8.10
C THR A 87 -12.42 12.35 -9.23
N ASP A 88 -13.62 11.84 -8.91
CA ASP A 88 -14.70 11.54 -9.86
C ASP A 88 -14.26 10.60 -11.01
N ARG A 89 -13.36 9.65 -10.72
CA ARG A 89 -12.81 8.70 -11.71
C ARG A 89 -13.24 7.25 -11.48
N TRP A 90 -13.94 6.95 -10.38
CA TRP A 90 -14.45 5.61 -10.13
C TRP A 90 -15.36 5.13 -11.26
N GLY A 91 -15.05 3.97 -11.86
CA GLY A 91 -15.79 3.40 -12.99
C GLY A 91 -15.47 4.02 -14.37
N ARG A 92 -14.73 5.14 -14.44
CA ARG A 92 -14.43 5.80 -15.73
C ARG A 92 -13.25 5.18 -16.48
N GLY A 93 -12.37 4.48 -15.79
CA GLY A 93 -11.20 3.82 -16.36
C GLY A 93 -10.73 2.64 -15.51
N PRO A 94 -9.71 1.90 -15.93
CA PRO A 94 -9.11 0.87 -15.10
C PRO A 94 -8.32 1.49 -13.95
N ILE A 95 -8.26 0.76 -12.83
CA ILE A 95 -7.25 0.98 -11.79
C ILE A 95 -6.02 0.21 -12.23
N VAL A 96 -4.92 0.91 -12.47
CA VAL A 96 -3.65 0.31 -12.89
C VAL A 96 -2.74 0.18 -11.67
N ILE A 97 -2.36 -1.05 -11.33
CA ILE A 97 -1.51 -1.35 -10.17
C ILE A 97 -0.16 -1.84 -10.67
N LEU A 98 0.90 -1.07 -10.42
CA LEU A 98 2.26 -1.44 -10.75
C LEU A 98 2.90 -2.14 -9.56
N CYS A 99 3.04 -3.45 -9.64
CA CYS A 99 3.56 -4.28 -8.56
C CYS A 99 5.04 -4.59 -8.76
N GLY A 100 5.87 -4.29 -7.77
CA GLY A 100 7.23 -4.80 -7.72
C GLY A 100 7.29 -6.28 -7.29
N PRO A 101 8.48 -6.90 -7.28
CA PRO A 101 8.64 -8.32 -6.96
C PRO A 101 8.52 -8.66 -5.47
N GLY A 102 8.56 -7.66 -4.58
CA GLY A 102 8.58 -7.82 -3.12
C GLY A 102 7.21 -7.71 -2.45
N ASN A 103 7.22 -7.56 -1.11
CA ASN A 103 6.01 -7.46 -0.29
C ASN A 103 5.14 -6.25 -0.63
N ASN A 104 5.74 -5.12 -1.00
CA ASN A 104 4.99 -3.93 -1.45
C ASN A 104 4.10 -4.25 -2.67
N GLY A 105 4.67 -4.99 -3.64
CA GLY A 105 3.89 -5.56 -4.75
C GLY A 105 2.81 -6.52 -4.26
N GLY A 106 3.10 -7.34 -3.24
CA GLY A 106 2.15 -8.24 -2.60
C GLY A 106 0.92 -7.52 -2.04
N ASP A 107 1.10 -6.37 -1.37
CA ASP A 107 0.02 -5.52 -0.90
C ASP A 107 -0.84 -5.02 -2.07
N GLY A 108 -0.17 -4.64 -3.18
CA GLY A 108 -0.84 -4.30 -4.45
C GLY A 108 -1.66 -5.45 -5.05
N LEU A 109 -1.17 -6.69 -4.96
CA LEU A 109 -1.89 -7.88 -5.45
C LEU A 109 -3.14 -8.18 -4.61
N VAL A 110 -3.06 -8.03 -3.29
CA VAL A 110 -4.24 -8.13 -2.41
C VAL A 110 -5.25 -7.04 -2.76
N ALA A 111 -4.78 -5.80 -2.93
CA ALA A 111 -5.63 -4.68 -3.31
C ALA A 111 -6.32 -4.92 -4.66
N ALA A 112 -5.62 -5.48 -5.64
CA ALA A 112 -6.18 -5.83 -6.95
C ALA A 112 -7.40 -6.75 -6.82
N ARG A 113 -7.28 -7.82 -6.03
CA ARG A 113 -8.35 -8.79 -5.79
C ARG A 113 -9.57 -8.15 -5.13
N ARG A 114 -9.35 -7.30 -4.12
CA ARG A 114 -10.43 -6.60 -3.40
C ARG A 114 -11.13 -5.57 -4.26
N LEU A 115 -10.38 -4.80 -5.06
CA LEU A 115 -10.94 -3.83 -6.00
C LEU A 115 -11.74 -4.51 -7.12
N ALA A 116 -11.25 -5.63 -7.66
CA ALA A 116 -11.98 -6.42 -8.64
C ALA A 116 -13.28 -6.99 -8.05
N ALA A 117 -13.26 -7.44 -6.78
CA ALA A 117 -14.45 -7.87 -6.07
C ALA A 117 -15.47 -6.73 -5.84
N ALA A 118 -14.98 -5.49 -5.68
CA ALA A 118 -15.81 -4.29 -5.59
C ALA A 118 -16.31 -3.76 -6.96
N GLY A 119 -16.06 -4.50 -8.04
CA GLY A 119 -16.54 -4.17 -9.39
C GLY A 119 -15.65 -3.21 -10.19
N ALA A 120 -14.43 -2.90 -9.71
CA ALA A 120 -13.49 -2.10 -10.50
C ALA A 120 -12.90 -2.93 -11.66
N ARG A 121 -12.64 -2.26 -12.78
CA ARG A 121 -11.73 -2.81 -13.81
C ARG A 121 -10.30 -2.65 -13.31
N VAL A 122 -9.59 -3.77 -13.15
CA VAL A 122 -8.23 -3.78 -12.60
C VAL A 122 -7.24 -4.29 -13.61
N VAL A 123 -6.13 -3.57 -13.77
CA VAL A 123 -4.95 -4.00 -14.52
C VAL A 123 -3.78 -4.08 -13.55
N VAL A 124 -3.21 -5.25 -13.39
CA VAL A 124 -1.98 -5.48 -12.61
C VAL A 124 -0.82 -5.65 -13.56
N ALA A 125 0.23 -4.87 -13.38
CA ALA A 125 1.50 -5.06 -14.07
C ALA A 125 2.57 -5.49 -13.06
N LEU A 126 3.07 -6.71 -13.18
CA LEU A 126 4.25 -7.16 -12.45
C LEU A 126 5.50 -6.60 -13.14
N ILE A 127 6.19 -5.72 -12.43
CA ILE A 127 7.42 -5.05 -12.90
C ILE A 127 8.61 -5.74 -12.25
N ALA A 128 9.09 -6.78 -12.90
CA ALA A 128 10.16 -7.63 -12.37
C ALA A 128 10.81 -8.42 -13.52
N ALA A 129 12.09 -8.79 -13.37
CA ALA A 129 12.78 -9.66 -14.32
C ALA A 129 12.09 -11.04 -14.40
N GLU A 130 11.66 -11.56 -13.24
CA GLU A 130 10.98 -12.85 -13.15
C GLU A 130 9.46 -12.68 -13.28
N ALA A 131 8.80 -13.65 -13.93
CA ALA A 131 7.35 -13.64 -14.14
C ALA A 131 6.52 -14.00 -12.89
N ARG A 132 7.14 -13.99 -11.73
CA ARG A 132 6.52 -14.27 -10.43
C ARG A 132 7.21 -13.48 -9.33
N PRO A 133 6.47 -12.96 -8.33
CA PRO A 133 7.06 -12.28 -7.17
C PRO A 133 8.04 -13.16 -6.40
N SER A 134 9.05 -12.52 -5.78
CA SER A 134 10.17 -13.18 -5.12
C SER A 134 9.88 -13.58 -3.67
N THR A 135 8.93 -12.91 -2.99
CA THR A 135 8.60 -13.23 -1.59
C THR A 135 7.45 -14.24 -1.52
N PRO A 136 7.45 -15.14 -0.51
CA PRO A 136 6.43 -16.19 -0.40
C PRO A 136 4.99 -15.65 -0.35
N ASP A 137 4.76 -14.57 0.41
CA ASP A 137 3.42 -13.99 0.58
C ASP A 137 2.93 -13.29 -0.70
N ALA A 138 3.80 -12.53 -1.36
CA ALA A 138 3.48 -11.94 -2.65
C ALA A 138 3.23 -13.01 -3.73
N ALA A 139 4.05 -14.06 -3.77
CA ALA A 139 3.90 -15.17 -4.70
C ALA A 139 2.56 -15.92 -4.50
N ARG A 140 2.12 -16.15 -3.26
CA ARG A 140 0.79 -16.72 -2.97
C ARG A 140 -0.34 -15.84 -3.48
N ASN A 141 -0.24 -14.51 -3.30
CA ASN A 141 -1.25 -13.58 -3.80
C ASN A 141 -1.24 -13.49 -5.33
N TRP A 142 -0.06 -13.59 -5.96
CA TRP A 142 0.05 -13.70 -7.42
C TRP A 142 -0.69 -14.93 -7.94
N ASP A 143 -0.48 -16.12 -7.34
CA ASP A 143 -1.16 -17.36 -7.74
C ASP A 143 -2.70 -17.27 -7.59
N ARG A 144 -3.20 -16.39 -6.71
CA ARG A 144 -4.64 -16.13 -6.56
C ARG A 144 -5.16 -15.25 -7.69
N ILE A 145 -4.45 -14.18 -8.04
CA ILE A 145 -4.96 -13.23 -9.04
C ILE A 145 -4.83 -13.74 -10.47
N VAL A 146 -3.81 -14.59 -10.80
CA VAL A 146 -3.67 -15.17 -12.15
C VAL A 146 -4.84 -16.09 -12.53
N ARG A 147 -5.65 -16.50 -11.56
CA ARG A 147 -6.86 -17.30 -11.75
C ARG A 147 -8.14 -16.47 -11.75
N ASP A 148 -8.03 -15.16 -11.54
CA ASP A 148 -9.18 -14.26 -11.45
C ASP A 148 -9.41 -13.55 -12.77
N GLU A 149 -10.38 -14.01 -13.57
CA GLU A 149 -10.69 -13.47 -14.89
C GLU A 149 -11.14 -12.00 -14.89
N ARG A 150 -11.45 -11.44 -13.69
CA ARG A 150 -11.82 -10.03 -13.53
C ARG A 150 -10.60 -9.11 -13.58
N ILE A 151 -9.38 -9.65 -13.49
CA ILE A 151 -8.13 -8.91 -13.42
C ILE A 151 -7.32 -9.12 -14.69
N THR A 152 -7.00 -8.03 -15.38
CA THR A 152 -6.05 -8.09 -16.49
C THR A 152 -4.63 -8.09 -15.94
N ILE A 153 -3.84 -9.09 -16.31
CA ILE A 153 -2.46 -9.26 -15.84
C ILE A 153 -1.48 -9.03 -16.97
N VAL A 154 -0.45 -8.26 -16.68
CA VAL A 154 0.69 -8.00 -17.55
C VAL A 154 1.98 -8.26 -16.77
N HIS A 155 2.97 -8.84 -17.43
CA HIS A 155 4.34 -8.92 -16.92
C HIS A 155 5.25 -8.06 -17.79
N ALA A 156 6.06 -7.21 -17.17
CA ALA A 156 7.04 -6.36 -17.84
C ALA A 156 8.43 -6.58 -17.22
N ALA A 157 9.27 -7.35 -17.91
CA ALA A 157 10.60 -7.74 -17.45
C ALA A 157 11.68 -6.70 -17.81
N VAL A 158 11.42 -5.84 -18.79
CA VAL A 158 12.39 -4.85 -19.29
C VAL A 158 11.71 -3.52 -19.55
N GLY A 159 12.50 -2.44 -19.56
CA GLY A 159 11.97 -1.07 -19.67
C GLY A 159 11.11 -0.83 -20.92
N ARG A 160 11.45 -1.43 -22.06
CA ARG A 160 10.64 -1.32 -23.29
C ARG A 160 9.21 -1.87 -23.13
N GLU A 161 9.04 -2.93 -22.35
CA GLU A 161 7.72 -3.52 -22.07
C GLU A 161 6.92 -2.61 -21.14
N VAL A 162 7.58 -2.01 -20.15
CA VAL A 162 6.96 -0.98 -19.32
C VAL A 162 6.51 0.23 -20.16
N ALA A 163 7.31 0.66 -21.14
CA ALA A 163 6.95 1.76 -22.01
C ALA A 163 5.66 1.50 -22.80
N LEU A 164 5.40 0.24 -23.19
CA LEU A 164 4.16 -0.15 -23.88
C LEU A 164 2.92 -0.01 -22.99
N LEU A 165 3.04 -0.26 -21.68
CA LEU A 165 1.96 -0.03 -20.71
C LEU A 165 1.53 1.43 -20.66
N GLY A 166 2.41 2.34 -21.08
CA GLY A 166 2.12 3.76 -21.14
C GLY A 166 1.14 4.17 -22.23
N ASN A 167 0.82 3.30 -23.16
CA ASN A 167 -0.17 3.60 -24.20
C ASN A 167 -1.58 3.61 -23.58
N GLY A 168 -2.17 4.78 -23.47
CA GLY A 168 -3.50 4.95 -22.89
C GLY A 168 -3.51 5.06 -21.36
N ILE A 169 -2.36 5.27 -20.72
CA ILE A 169 -2.29 5.43 -19.25
C ILE A 169 -3.13 6.62 -18.76
N GLU A 170 -3.31 7.65 -19.59
CA GLU A 170 -4.16 8.81 -19.30
C GLU A 170 -5.65 8.44 -19.12
N LYS A 171 -6.06 7.27 -19.56
CA LYS A 171 -7.43 6.72 -19.40
C LYS A 171 -7.61 5.96 -18.09
N ALA A 172 -6.54 5.75 -17.32
CA ALA A 172 -6.64 5.10 -16.03
C ALA A 172 -7.49 5.93 -15.05
N ALA A 173 -8.29 5.27 -14.23
CA ALA A 173 -8.98 5.94 -13.12
C ALA A 173 -7.96 6.44 -12.09
N ILE A 174 -7.04 5.58 -11.69
CA ILE A 174 -5.87 5.90 -10.85
C ILE A 174 -4.71 4.98 -11.23
N VAL A 175 -3.50 5.40 -10.88
CA VAL A 175 -2.32 4.52 -10.86
C VAL A 175 -1.92 4.26 -9.41
N VAL A 176 -1.72 3.00 -9.07
CA VAL A 176 -1.21 2.57 -7.76
C VAL A 176 0.25 2.18 -7.92
N ASP A 177 1.12 2.93 -7.24
CA ASP A 177 2.53 2.65 -7.10
C ASP A 177 2.75 1.66 -5.95
N ALA A 178 2.84 0.39 -6.27
CA ALA A 178 3.20 -0.71 -5.39
C ALA A 178 4.54 -1.35 -5.80
N LEU A 179 5.45 -0.53 -6.35
CA LEU A 179 6.74 -1.01 -6.87
C LEU A 179 7.71 -1.36 -5.74
N LEU A 180 8.15 -0.36 -4.97
CA LEU A 180 9.16 -0.53 -3.92
C LEU A 180 8.69 0.14 -2.63
N GLY A 181 8.84 -0.58 -1.52
CA GLY A 181 8.60 -0.08 -0.16
C GLY A 181 9.89 0.12 0.63
N THR A 182 9.87 -0.19 1.92
CA THR A 182 10.95 0.05 2.91
C THR A 182 12.31 -0.57 2.59
N GLY A 183 12.41 -1.52 1.67
CA GLY A 183 13.58 -2.41 1.51
C GLY A 183 14.60 -1.96 0.48
N VAL A 184 14.47 -0.81 -0.19
CA VAL A 184 15.32 -0.47 -1.34
C VAL A 184 16.11 0.79 -1.08
N GLN A 185 17.45 0.69 -1.29
CA GLN A 185 18.39 1.79 -1.24
C GLN A 185 19.20 1.86 -2.54
N GLY A 186 19.62 3.07 -2.91
CA GLY A 186 20.46 3.30 -4.07
C GLY A 186 19.69 3.61 -5.36
N PRO A 187 20.40 3.73 -6.51
CA PRO A 187 19.79 4.12 -7.78
C PRO A 187 18.83 3.04 -8.31
N LEU A 188 17.74 3.48 -8.88
CA LEU A 188 16.76 2.60 -9.51
C LEU A 188 17.38 1.88 -10.72
N ARG A 189 17.06 0.59 -10.84
CA ARG A 189 17.42 -0.25 -11.99
C ARG A 189 16.21 -0.57 -12.83
N GLU A 190 16.43 -0.98 -14.09
CA GLU A 190 15.37 -1.51 -14.92
C GLU A 190 14.86 -2.86 -14.37
N PRO A 191 13.57 -3.14 -14.53
CA PRO A 191 12.50 -2.34 -15.18
C PRO A 191 11.84 -1.30 -14.27
N ILE A 192 12.20 -1.24 -12.99
CA ILE A 192 11.58 -0.35 -11.99
C ILE A 192 11.77 1.14 -12.34
N ARG A 193 12.94 1.53 -12.85
CA ARG A 193 13.19 2.91 -13.28
C ARG A 193 12.18 3.36 -14.33
N SER A 194 11.97 2.55 -15.37
CA SER A 194 10.96 2.84 -16.41
C SER A 194 9.54 2.88 -15.85
N ALA A 195 9.23 2.06 -14.83
CA ALA A 195 7.92 2.09 -14.18
C ALA A 195 7.70 3.39 -13.37
N VAL A 196 8.71 3.89 -12.69
CA VAL A 196 8.64 5.22 -12.04
C VAL A 196 8.42 6.31 -13.07
N GLU A 197 9.12 6.29 -14.20
CA GLU A 197 8.90 7.24 -15.30
C GLU A 197 7.47 7.14 -15.87
N LEU A 198 6.90 5.93 -15.93
CA LEU A 198 5.50 5.72 -16.30
C LEU A 198 4.53 6.38 -15.31
N VAL A 199 4.75 6.23 -14.00
CA VAL A 199 3.93 6.89 -12.96
C VAL A 199 4.02 8.41 -13.07
N ILE A 200 5.22 8.96 -13.28
CA ILE A 200 5.44 10.39 -13.50
C ILE A 200 4.64 10.88 -14.72
N ARG A 201 4.67 10.14 -15.83
CA ARG A 201 3.90 10.46 -17.03
C ARG A 201 2.39 10.40 -16.80
N ALA A 202 1.90 9.38 -16.09
CA ALA A 202 0.49 9.28 -15.73
C ALA A 202 0.04 10.50 -14.93
N ARG A 203 0.81 10.90 -13.92
CA ARG A 203 0.54 12.08 -13.11
C ARG A 203 0.57 13.38 -13.92
N ALA A 204 1.52 13.53 -14.85
CA ALA A 204 1.57 14.67 -15.79
C ALA A 204 0.33 14.75 -16.69
N SER A 205 -0.31 13.59 -16.96
CA SER A 205 -1.60 13.48 -17.66
C SER A 205 -2.81 13.60 -16.73
N MET A 206 -2.62 14.14 -15.51
CA MET A 206 -3.66 14.34 -14.50
C MET A 206 -4.34 13.05 -14.01
N VAL A 207 -3.68 11.91 -14.11
CA VAL A 207 -4.13 10.66 -13.47
C VAL A 207 -3.67 10.68 -12.01
N PRO A 208 -4.59 10.52 -11.04
CA PRO A 208 -4.22 10.47 -9.63
C PRO A 208 -3.33 9.27 -9.31
N VAL A 209 -2.35 9.48 -8.43
CA VAL A 209 -1.38 8.47 -8.01
C VAL A 209 -1.54 8.16 -6.53
N LEU A 210 -1.76 6.87 -6.23
CA LEU A 210 -1.68 6.31 -4.87
C LEU A 210 -0.36 5.58 -4.70
N ALA A 211 0.43 5.93 -3.68
CA ALA A 211 1.61 5.18 -3.31
C ALA A 211 1.34 4.22 -2.13
N VAL A 212 1.89 3.01 -2.22
CA VAL A 212 1.81 1.98 -1.18
C VAL A 212 3.07 2.04 -0.34
N ASP A 213 2.90 2.22 0.98
CA ASP A 213 3.90 2.41 2.02
C ASP A 213 4.73 3.70 1.86
N THR A 214 5.28 3.94 0.69
CA THR A 214 6.05 5.15 0.32
C THR A 214 5.96 5.38 -1.19
N PRO A 215 6.02 6.62 -1.67
CA PRO A 215 6.29 6.83 -3.08
C PRO A 215 7.62 6.18 -3.45
N THR A 216 7.63 5.39 -4.52
CA THR A 216 8.84 4.66 -4.94
C THR A 216 9.99 5.61 -5.19
N ALA A 217 11.17 5.23 -4.66
CA ALA A 217 12.42 5.98 -4.66
C ALA A 217 12.47 7.19 -3.69
N VAL A 218 11.57 7.25 -2.70
CA VAL A 218 11.66 8.16 -1.55
C VAL A 218 12.14 7.39 -0.34
N ASP A 219 13.23 7.84 0.27
CA ASP A 219 13.80 7.21 1.47
C ASP A 219 12.89 7.41 2.69
N LEU A 220 12.49 6.32 3.34
CA LEU A 220 11.55 6.36 4.47
C LEU A 220 12.17 6.87 5.78
N THR A 221 13.47 7.11 5.83
CA THR A 221 14.16 7.66 6.99
C THR A 221 14.45 9.15 6.80
N SER A 222 15.07 9.54 5.68
CA SER A 222 15.44 10.92 5.37
C SER A 222 14.36 11.70 4.61
N GLY A 223 13.51 11.01 3.85
CA GLY A 223 12.54 11.62 2.93
C GLY A 223 13.15 12.12 1.63
N ASP A 224 14.43 11.84 1.39
CA ASP A 224 15.11 12.28 0.18
C ASP A 224 14.75 11.38 -1.01
N PRO A 225 14.48 11.97 -2.18
CA PRO A 225 14.21 11.21 -3.39
C PRO A 225 15.50 10.77 -4.06
N SER A 226 15.48 9.59 -4.69
CA SER A 226 16.38 9.28 -5.81
C SER A 226 15.87 9.95 -7.09
N ASP A 227 16.63 9.87 -8.17
CA ASP A 227 16.21 10.40 -9.48
C ASP A 227 16.15 9.26 -10.51
N PRO A 228 14.96 9.00 -11.07
CA PRO A 228 13.64 9.60 -10.81
C PRO A 228 12.98 9.07 -9.51
N ALA A 229 12.00 9.81 -8.97
CA ALA A 229 11.17 9.41 -7.84
C ALA A 229 9.67 9.66 -8.11
N VAL A 230 8.82 8.82 -7.54
CA VAL A 230 7.36 9.00 -7.62
C VAL A 230 6.93 10.19 -6.77
N ARG A 231 5.98 10.97 -7.29
CA ARG A 231 5.19 11.92 -6.54
C ARG A 231 3.74 11.46 -6.51
N ALA A 232 3.24 11.17 -5.33
CA ALA A 232 1.87 10.71 -5.12
C ALA A 232 0.91 11.86 -4.78
N ASP A 233 -0.38 11.65 -5.00
CA ASP A 233 -1.47 12.51 -4.52
C ASP A 233 -1.97 12.02 -3.16
N LEU A 234 -1.83 10.71 -2.92
CA LEU A 234 -2.13 10.03 -1.67
C LEU A 234 -1.08 8.93 -1.43
N THR A 235 -0.63 8.81 -0.19
CA THR A 235 0.18 7.68 0.26
C THR A 235 -0.55 6.95 1.38
N ILE A 236 -0.67 5.63 1.29
CA ILE A 236 -1.11 4.76 2.37
C ILE A 236 0.10 4.06 2.98
N THR A 237 0.40 4.32 4.23
CA THR A 237 1.47 3.64 4.97
C THR A 237 0.90 2.87 6.15
N PHE A 238 1.69 2.01 6.79
CA PHE A 238 1.17 0.99 7.69
C PHE A 238 1.74 1.12 9.10
N HIS A 239 0.95 0.72 10.11
CA HIS A 239 1.29 0.55 11.50
C HIS A 239 1.65 1.84 12.24
N ARG A 240 2.58 2.64 11.72
CA ARG A 240 2.97 3.97 12.23
C ARG A 240 3.35 4.92 11.10
N PRO A 241 3.27 6.24 11.32
CA PRO A 241 3.87 7.20 10.41
C PRO A 241 5.36 6.88 10.18
N LYS A 242 5.88 7.18 9.00
CA LYS A 242 7.31 7.01 8.69
C LYS A 242 8.05 8.34 8.81
N THR A 243 9.23 8.33 9.44
CA THR A 243 10.01 9.54 9.69
C THR A 243 10.30 10.33 8.42
N GLY A 244 10.70 9.66 7.35
CA GLY A 244 10.99 10.29 6.07
C GLY A 244 9.78 10.99 5.43
N LEU A 245 8.57 10.42 5.58
CA LEU A 245 7.35 11.06 5.05
C LEU A 245 6.94 12.32 5.82
N GLN A 246 7.54 12.59 6.98
CA GLN A 246 7.28 13.80 7.76
C GLN A 246 8.28 14.93 7.50
N THR A 247 9.35 14.67 6.79
CA THR A 247 10.31 15.68 6.37
C THR A 247 9.72 16.63 5.31
N ARG A 248 10.41 17.73 5.00
CA ARG A 248 9.97 18.67 3.97
C ARG A 248 9.85 18.01 2.59
N ASN A 249 10.88 17.23 2.22
CA ASN A 249 10.92 16.54 0.91
C ASN A 249 9.88 15.42 0.87
N GLY A 250 9.84 14.55 1.89
CA GLY A 250 8.89 13.47 1.96
C GLY A 250 7.43 13.92 1.89
N LYS A 251 7.06 14.98 2.61
CA LYS A 251 5.71 15.57 2.53
C LYS A 251 5.37 16.08 1.14
N ALA A 252 6.33 16.69 0.44
CA ALA A 252 6.13 17.21 -0.91
C ALA A 252 5.89 16.10 -1.95
N LEU A 253 6.42 14.89 -1.69
CA LEU A 253 6.33 13.73 -2.59
C LEU A 253 5.17 12.80 -2.22
N ALA A 254 4.86 12.66 -0.93
CA ALA A 254 3.84 11.72 -0.45
C ALA A 254 2.38 12.19 -0.65
N GLY A 255 2.16 13.49 -0.88
CA GLY A 255 0.82 14.04 -0.91
C GLY A 255 0.09 13.90 0.44
N ARG A 256 -1.20 13.59 0.41
CA ARG A 256 -1.95 13.23 1.62
C ARG A 256 -1.46 11.88 2.14
N VAL A 257 -1.34 11.70 3.46
CA VAL A 257 -0.88 10.44 4.06
C VAL A 257 -1.97 9.85 4.94
N LEU A 258 -2.29 8.58 4.72
CA LEU A 258 -3.09 7.73 5.60
C LEU A 258 -2.17 6.70 6.28
N VAL A 259 -2.46 6.36 7.53
CA VAL A 259 -1.68 5.37 8.30
C VAL A 259 -2.62 4.30 8.80
N ALA A 260 -2.64 3.15 8.14
CA ALA A 260 -3.52 2.05 8.47
C ALA A 260 -2.90 1.08 9.49
N PRO A 261 -3.66 0.55 10.46
CA PRO A 261 -3.23 -0.58 11.28
C PRO A 261 -3.16 -1.84 10.40
N ILE A 262 -2.21 -2.74 10.70
CA ILE A 262 -2.08 -4.03 9.97
C ILE A 262 -2.04 -5.24 10.90
N GLY A 263 -2.29 -5.05 12.20
CA GLY A 263 -2.34 -6.16 13.16
C GLY A 263 -1.01 -6.49 13.83
N ILE A 264 -0.02 -5.60 13.80
CA ILE A 264 1.20 -5.76 14.59
C ILE A 264 0.84 -5.60 16.09
N PRO A 265 1.06 -6.65 16.93
CA PRO A 265 0.73 -6.58 18.34
C PRO A 265 1.64 -5.61 19.10
N ALA A 266 1.14 -5.11 20.24
CA ALA A 266 1.86 -4.10 21.04
C ALA A 266 3.24 -4.61 21.51
N GLU A 267 3.36 -5.89 21.80
CA GLU A 267 4.60 -6.55 22.23
C GLU A 267 5.67 -6.56 21.13
N ALA A 268 5.25 -6.56 19.87
CA ALA A 268 6.14 -6.50 18.71
C ALA A 268 6.51 -5.06 18.35
N ASP A 269 5.73 -4.08 18.79
CA ASP A 269 5.88 -2.67 18.48
C ASP A 269 6.91 -1.99 19.40
N ARG A 270 8.15 -2.41 19.32
CA ARG A 270 9.28 -1.76 19.99
C ARG A 270 9.94 -0.83 18.99
N GLY A 271 9.73 0.47 19.20
CA GLY A 271 10.34 1.55 18.40
C GLY A 271 11.83 1.68 18.64
#